data_0602cdb931e59ed5c22080a4f441f002
#
_entry.id   0602cdb931e59ed5c22080a4f441f002
#
_cell.length_a   1.000
_cell.length_b   1.000
_cell.length_c   1.000
_cell.angle_alpha   90.00
_cell.angle_beta   90.00
_cell.angle_gamma   90.00
#
_symmetry.space_group_name_H-M   'P 1'
#
loop_
_entity.id
_entity.type
_entity.pdbx_description
1 polymer ?
#
loop_
_entity_poly.entity_id
_entity_poly.type
_entity_poly.pdbx_seq_one_letter_code
_entity_poly.pdbx_strand_id
1 'polypeptide(L)'
;LFRSPAAEDKHELDPKRKAALDTALAQVEKSFGKGSAMRLGDQPEQNVEVIPTGSLALDMALGIGGLPKGRIVEIYGPESSGKTTLALHVVANAQKKGGVAAYIDAEHALDPAYARKLGVDTDSLIVSQPDNGEQALEIADMLIRSGALDVIVIDSVAALVPKAEIEGEMGDS
;
A
#
# COMPACT_ATOMS: atom_id res chain seq x y z
N LEU A 1 7.66 25.50 34.01
CA LEU A 1 7.02 26.29 32.93
C LEU A 1 7.90 26.20 31.69
N PHE A 2 7.61 25.20 30.83
CA PHE A 2 8.20 25.12 29.49
C PHE A 2 7.33 25.97 28.55
N ARG A 3 7.87 27.09 28.11
CA ARG A 3 7.32 27.86 27.01
C ARG A 3 7.58 27.05 25.71
N SER A 4 6.51 26.70 25.00
CA SER A 4 6.57 26.24 23.61
C SER A 4 7.30 27.29 22.77
N PRO A 5 8.19 26.91 21.83
CA PRO A 5 8.75 27.85 20.89
C PRO A 5 7.62 28.48 20.08
N ALA A 6 7.71 29.79 19.94
CA ALA A 6 6.77 30.62 19.19
C ALA A 6 6.55 30.06 17.78
N ALA A 7 5.30 30.14 17.34
CA ALA A 7 4.92 29.93 15.96
C ALA A 7 5.89 30.74 15.07
N GLU A 8 6.58 30.05 14.16
CA GLU A 8 7.38 30.69 13.14
C GLU A 8 6.49 31.66 12.37
N ASP A 9 6.90 32.93 12.38
CA ASP A 9 6.34 33.97 11.54
C ASP A 9 6.30 33.43 10.10
N LYS A 10 5.11 33.12 9.60
CA LYS A 10 4.91 32.89 8.18
C LYS A 10 5.26 34.22 7.52
N HIS A 11 6.42 34.27 6.87
CA HIS A 11 6.86 35.43 6.10
C HIS A 11 5.77 35.73 5.07
N GLU A 12 4.87 36.67 5.41
CA GLU A 12 3.92 37.20 4.43
C GLU A 12 4.71 37.88 3.33
N LEU A 13 4.53 37.37 2.11
CA LEU A 13 5.14 38.00 0.92
C LEU A 13 4.64 39.44 0.78
N ASP A 14 5.56 40.35 0.51
CA ASP A 14 5.20 41.71 0.10
C ASP A 14 4.09 41.68 -0.97
N PRO A 15 3.03 42.51 -0.83
CA PRO A 15 1.89 42.51 -1.76
C PRO A 15 2.25 42.61 -3.23
N LYS A 16 3.31 43.34 -3.57
CA LYS A 16 3.82 43.44 -4.96
C LYS A 16 4.39 42.12 -5.44
N ARG A 17 5.15 41.44 -4.61
CA ARG A 17 5.74 40.13 -4.94
C ARG A 17 4.65 39.06 -5.05
N LYS A 18 3.64 39.12 -4.20
CA LYS A 18 2.49 38.20 -4.24
C LYS A 18 1.73 38.37 -5.56
N ALA A 19 1.42 39.60 -5.94
CA ALA A 19 0.72 39.88 -7.20
C ALA A 19 1.51 39.45 -8.43
N ALA A 20 2.83 39.69 -8.45
CA ALA A 20 3.72 39.24 -9.52
C ALA A 20 3.76 37.71 -9.64
N LEU A 21 3.82 37.00 -8.50
CA LEU A 21 3.81 35.54 -8.48
C LEU A 21 2.47 34.96 -8.94
N ASP A 22 1.36 35.52 -8.52
CA ASP A 22 0.02 35.09 -8.93
C ASP A 22 -0.18 35.28 -10.44
N THR A 23 0.31 36.40 -11.01
CA THR A 23 0.32 36.65 -12.46
C THR A 23 1.18 35.63 -13.21
N ALA A 24 2.37 35.31 -12.69
CA ALA A 24 3.26 34.34 -13.30
C ALA A 24 2.64 32.92 -13.28
N LEU A 25 2.02 32.52 -12.17
CA LEU A 25 1.32 31.23 -12.06
C LEU A 25 0.15 31.13 -13.05
N ALA A 26 -0.64 32.19 -13.19
CA ALA A 26 -1.73 32.23 -14.16
C ALA A 26 -1.21 32.12 -15.62
N GLN A 27 -0.06 32.72 -15.92
CA GLN A 27 0.55 32.64 -17.25
C GLN A 27 1.10 31.23 -17.53
N VAL A 28 1.71 30.59 -16.55
CA VAL A 28 2.16 29.18 -16.65
C VAL A 28 0.97 28.27 -16.91
N GLU A 29 -0.11 28.44 -16.18
CA GLU A 29 -1.34 27.64 -16.35
C GLU A 29 -1.93 27.82 -17.76
N LYS A 30 -1.93 29.05 -18.27
CA LYS A 30 -2.41 29.35 -19.63
C LYS A 30 -1.54 28.71 -20.70
N SER A 31 -0.22 28.68 -20.52
CA SER A 31 0.72 28.15 -21.51
C SER A 31 0.89 26.64 -21.49
N PHE A 32 0.81 26.02 -20.34
CA PHE A 32 1.14 24.60 -20.12
C PHE A 32 0.00 23.75 -19.57
N GLY A 33 -1.15 24.36 -19.27
CA GLY A 33 -2.33 23.68 -18.73
C GLY A 33 -2.46 23.80 -17.22
N LYS A 34 -3.66 23.48 -16.74
CA LYS A 34 -4.03 23.55 -15.33
C LYS A 34 -3.18 22.58 -14.48
N GLY A 35 -2.62 23.08 -13.41
CA GLY A 35 -1.80 22.28 -12.50
C GLY A 35 -0.32 22.18 -12.88
N SER A 36 0.12 22.87 -13.96
CA SER A 36 1.53 22.87 -14.38
C SER A 36 2.47 23.52 -13.37
N ALA A 37 1.97 24.45 -12.56
CA ALA A 37 2.65 25.01 -11.40
C ALA A 37 1.63 25.40 -10.35
N MET A 38 1.90 25.06 -9.09
CA MET A 38 1.04 25.39 -7.97
C MET A 38 1.87 25.45 -6.67
N ARG A 39 1.35 26.11 -5.67
CA ARG A 39 1.93 25.99 -4.32
C ARG A 39 1.63 24.60 -3.78
N LEU A 40 2.58 23.96 -3.15
CA LEU A 40 2.40 22.61 -2.59
C LEU A 40 1.25 22.56 -1.58
N GLY A 41 1.05 23.61 -0.81
CA GLY A 41 -0.06 23.74 0.14
C GLY A 41 -1.44 23.92 -0.49
N ASP A 42 -1.51 24.28 -1.78
CA ASP A 42 -2.76 24.43 -2.52
C ASP A 42 -3.21 23.11 -3.19
N GLN A 43 -2.42 22.05 -3.05
CA GLN A 43 -2.86 20.73 -3.53
C GLN A 43 -4.09 20.30 -2.73
N PRO A 44 -5.19 19.95 -3.42
CA PRO A 44 -6.34 19.38 -2.73
C PRO A 44 -5.90 18.11 -2.00
N GLU A 45 -6.30 17.97 -0.75
CA GLU A 45 -6.12 16.71 -0.04
C GLU A 45 -6.68 15.58 -0.91
N GLN A 46 -5.81 14.68 -1.34
CA GLN A 46 -6.24 13.51 -2.08
C GLN A 46 -6.98 12.61 -1.09
N ASN A 47 -8.27 12.46 -1.30
CA ASN A 47 -9.09 11.53 -0.55
C ASN A 47 -8.74 10.11 -1.00
N VAL A 48 -7.73 9.50 -0.35
CA VAL A 48 -7.27 8.16 -0.67
C VAL A 48 -8.17 7.15 0.02
N GLU A 49 -8.79 6.29 -0.74
CA GLU A 49 -9.55 5.16 -0.19
C GLU A 49 -8.58 4.16 0.47
N VAL A 50 -8.90 3.70 1.68
CA VAL A 50 -8.01 2.87 2.49
C VAL A 50 -8.68 1.59 2.97
N ILE A 51 -7.84 0.59 3.29
CA ILE A 51 -8.22 -0.60 4.04
C ILE A 51 -7.59 -0.49 5.43
N PRO A 52 -8.38 -0.43 6.52
CA PRO A 52 -7.85 -0.38 7.87
C PRO A 52 -7.02 -1.62 8.20
N THR A 53 -5.94 -1.44 8.94
CA THR A 53 -5.10 -2.56 9.39
C THR A 53 -5.71 -3.35 10.54
N GLY A 54 -6.70 -2.77 11.23
CA GLY A 54 -7.28 -3.33 12.45
C GLY A 54 -6.59 -2.85 13.73
N SER A 55 -5.46 -2.18 13.62
CA SER A 55 -4.80 -1.49 14.74
C SER A 55 -5.03 0.01 14.63
N LEU A 56 -5.74 0.58 15.58
CA LEU A 56 -6.01 2.03 15.61
C LEU A 56 -4.70 2.84 15.64
N ALA A 57 -3.74 2.39 16.46
CA ALA A 57 -2.46 3.07 16.58
C ALA A 57 -1.67 3.08 15.26
N LEU A 58 -1.66 1.96 14.53
CA LEU A 58 -1.01 1.86 13.24
C LEU A 58 -1.74 2.69 12.18
N ASP A 59 -3.06 2.63 12.13
CA ASP A 59 -3.88 3.40 11.20
C ASP A 59 -3.67 4.91 11.39
N MET A 60 -3.56 5.37 12.63
CA MET A 60 -3.22 6.77 12.94
C MET A 60 -1.78 7.11 12.52
N ALA A 61 -0.82 6.23 12.75
CA ALA A 61 0.57 6.44 12.38
C ALA A 61 0.78 6.52 10.86
N LEU A 62 -0.03 5.81 10.08
CA LEU A 62 -0.02 5.87 8.61
C LEU A 62 -0.56 7.21 8.07
N GLY A 63 -1.28 7.97 8.88
CA GLY A 63 -1.76 9.31 8.53
C GLY A 63 -3.03 9.35 7.69
N ILE A 64 -3.38 8.28 6.99
CA ILE A 64 -4.57 8.18 6.12
C ILE A 64 -5.62 7.21 6.64
N GLY A 65 -5.39 6.60 7.79
CA GLY A 65 -6.34 5.71 8.46
C GLY A 65 -6.27 4.25 8.03
N GLY A 66 -5.26 3.84 7.28
CA GLY A 66 -5.07 2.47 6.83
C GLY A 66 -4.10 2.35 5.67
N LEU A 67 -4.12 1.20 4.98
CA LEU A 67 -3.33 0.98 3.77
C LEU A 67 -4.05 1.56 2.55
N PRO A 68 -3.35 2.32 1.68
CA PRO A 68 -3.97 2.94 0.51
C PRO A 68 -4.39 1.90 -0.53
N LYS A 69 -5.62 1.99 -1.02
CA LYS A 69 -6.07 1.20 -2.16
C LYS A 69 -5.36 1.64 -3.44
N GLY A 70 -5.14 0.70 -4.36
CA GLY A 70 -4.50 0.96 -5.64
C GLY A 70 -2.99 1.21 -5.56
N ARG A 71 -2.35 0.80 -4.45
CA ARG A 71 -0.92 0.93 -4.23
C ARG A 71 -0.30 -0.41 -3.83
N ILE A 72 0.98 -0.56 -4.15
CA ILE A 72 1.81 -1.65 -3.63
C ILE A 72 2.37 -1.20 -2.30
N VAL A 73 2.12 -1.99 -1.26
CA VAL A 73 2.62 -1.76 0.10
C VAL A 73 3.53 -2.90 0.48
N GLU A 74 4.76 -2.59 0.82
CA GLU A 74 5.72 -3.56 1.33
C GLU A 74 5.76 -3.52 2.86
N ILE A 75 5.59 -4.70 3.47
CA ILE A 75 5.71 -4.90 4.91
C ILE A 75 6.93 -5.78 5.15
N TYR A 76 7.94 -5.24 5.80
CA TYR A 76 9.19 -5.95 6.05
C TYR A 76 9.57 -5.91 7.53
N GLY A 77 10.40 -6.85 7.92
CA GLY A 77 10.89 -6.99 9.29
C GLY A 77 11.45 -8.39 9.53
N PRO A 78 12.02 -8.63 10.72
CA PRO A 78 12.57 -9.93 11.09
C PRO A 78 11.47 -10.99 11.15
N GLU A 79 11.86 -12.27 11.13
CA GLU A 79 10.95 -13.38 11.34
C GLU A 79 10.19 -13.24 12.66
N SER A 80 8.96 -13.74 12.70
CA SER A 80 8.07 -13.68 13.89
C SER A 80 7.76 -12.26 14.38
N SER A 81 7.87 -11.25 13.52
CA SER A 81 7.56 -9.85 13.86
C SER A 81 6.08 -9.48 13.67
N GLY A 82 5.25 -10.40 13.18
CA GLY A 82 3.81 -10.19 12.99
C GLY A 82 3.41 -9.75 11.58
N LYS A 83 4.27 -9.87 10.58
CA LYS A 83 3.96 -9.50 9.19
C LYS A 83 2.73 -10.24 8.63
N THR A 84 2.72 -11.56 8.77
CA THR A 84 1.61 -12.42 8.33
C THR A 84 0.32 -12.10 9.10
N THR A 85 0.41 -11.90 10.40
CA THR A 85 -0.72 -11.50 11.25
C THR A 85 -1.33 -10.18 10.77
N LEU A 86 -0.49 -9.19 10.50
CA LEU A 86 -0.93 -7.90 9.98
C LEU A 86 -1.62 -8.05 8.61
N ALA A 87 -1.02 -8.83 7.71
CA ALA A 87 -1.60 -9.08 6.38
C ALA A 87 -2.97 -9.77 6.47
N LEU A 88 -3.13 -10.74 7.38
CA LEU A 88 -4.41 -11.43 7.60
C LEU A 88 -5.47 -10.49 8.20
N HIS A 89 -5.10 -9.57 9.07
CA HIS A 89 -6.02 -8.54 9.57
C HIS A 89 -6.48 -7.60 8.45
N VAL A 90 -5.59 -7.20 7.56
CA VAL A 90 -5.94 -6.38 6.39
C VAL A 90 -6.92 -7.12 5.47
N VAL A 91 -6.67 -8.40 5.20
CA VAL A 91 -7.59 -9.27 4.45
C VAL A 91 -8.96 -9.33 5.11
N ALA A 92 -9.00 -9.60 6.42
CA ALA A 92 -10.26 -9.68 7.16
C ALA A 92 -11.04 -8.35 7.09
N ASN A 93 -10.36 -7.22 7.22
CA ASN A 93 -11.00 -5.91 7.14
C ASN A 93 -11.51 -5.58 5.73
N ALA A 94 -10.79 -5.98 4.69
CA ALA A 94 -11.25 -5.85 3.31
C ALA A 94 -12.53 -6.68 3.08
N GLN A 95 -12.55 -7.92 3.55
CA GLN A 95 -13.71 -8.81 3.44
C GLN A 95 -14.94 -8.28 4.21
N LYS A 96 -14.75 -7.70 5.39
CA LYS A 96 -15.83 -7.07 6.17
C LYS A 96 -16.54 -5.95 5.44
N LYS A 97 -15.84 -5.27 4.53
CA LYS A 97 -16.40 -4.23 3.66
C LYS A 97 -17.01 -4.78 2.38
N GLY A 98 -17.15 -6.09 2.25
CA GLY A 98 -17.65 -6.75 1.05
C GLY A 98 -16.61 -6.93 -0.05
N GLY A 99 -15.33 -6.70 0.26
CA GLY A 99 -14.23 -6.84 -0.69
C GLY A 99 -13.82 -8.29 -0.92
N VAL A 100 -13.19 -8.54 -2.06
CA VAL A 100 -12.62 -9.82 -2.46
C VAL A 100 -11.13 -9.80 -2.25
N ALA A 101 -10.59 -10.83 -1.58
CA ALA A 101 -9.18 -10.95 -1.27
C ALA A 101 -8.57 -12.21 -1.86
N ALA A 102 -7.31 -12.12 -2.27
CA ALA A 102 -6.48 -13.25 -2.63
C ALA A 102 -5.19 -13.27 -1.81
N TYR A 103 -4.71 -14.46 -1.53
CA TYR A 103 -3.51 -14.72 -0.77
C TYR A 103 -2.60 -15.67 -1.55
N ILE A 104 -1.46 -15.17 -1.99
CA ILE A 104 -0.42 -15.96 -2.64
C ILE A 104 0.56 -16.39 -1.55
N ASP A 105 0.46 -17.64 -1.16
CA ASP A 105 1.24 -18.27 -0.08
C ASP A 105 2.50 -18.93 -0.65
N ALA A 106 3.53 -18.13 -0.88
CA ALA A 106 4.79 -18.60 -1.46
C ALA A 106 5.61 -19.46 -0.48
N GLU A 107 5.35 -19.35 0.82
CA GLU A 107 6.00 -20.16 1.86
C GLU A 107 5.27 -21.48 2.12
N HIS A 108 4.05 -21.66 1.59
CA HIS A 108 3.19 -22.79 1.87
C HIS A 108 2.90 -22.97 3.38
N ALA A 109 2.74 -21.86 4.08
CA ALA A 109 2.66 -21.80 5.55
C ALA A 109 1.35 -21.20 6.08
N LEU A 110 0.39 -20.87 5.22
CA LEU A 110 -0.89 -20.32 5.64
C LEU A 110 -1.67 -21.35 6.47
N ASP A 111 -1.99 -20.97 7.70
CA ASP A 111 -2.85 -21.75 8.60
C ASP A 111 -4.30 -21.24 8.52
N PRO A 112 -5.22 -22.03 7.96
CA PRO A 112 -6.63 -21.61 7.85
C PRO A 112 -7.30 -21.39 9.21
N ALA A 113 -6.95 -22.17 10.22
CA ALA A 113 -7.51 -22.05 11.57
C ALA A 113 -7.08 -20.72 12.22
N TYR A 114 -5.82 -20.36 12.06
CA TYR A 114 -5.30 -19.08 12.53
C TYR A 114 -5.92 -17.89 11.78
N ALA A 115 -6.03 -17.98 10.46
CA ALA A 115 -6.69 -16.96 9.65
C ALA A 115 -8.14 -16.72 10.10
N ARG A 116 -8.91 -17.79 10.36
CA ARG A 116 -10.28 -17.68 10.88
C ARG A 116 -10.34 -17.01 12.25
N LYS A 117 -9.39 -17.29 13.14
CA LYS A 117 -9.30 -16.62 14.44
C LYS A 117 -9.10 -15.12 14.34
N LEU A 118 -8.42 -14.67 13.30
CA LEU A 118 -8.20 -13.26 13.03
C LEU A 118 -9.38 -12.58 12.29
N GLY A 119 -10.41 -13.34 11.96
CA GLY A 119 -11.62 -12.83 11.33
C GLY A 119 -11.65 -12.98 9.80
N VAL A 120 -10.72 -13.72 9.21
CA VAL A 120 -10.73 -14.01 7.77
C VAL A 120 -11.84 -15.00 7.44
N ASP A 121 -12.65 -14.66 6.44
CA ASP A 121 -13.55 -15.61 5.80
C ASP A 121 -12.75 -16.52 4.86
N THR A 122 -12.42 -17.70 5.35
CA THR A 122 -11.60 -18.67 4.62
C THR A 122 -12.34 -19.35 3.47
N ASP A 123 -13.67 -19.36 3.51
CA ASP A 123 -14.47 -19.93 2.41
C ASP A 123 -14.46 -19.06 1.17
N SER A 124 -14.33 -17.74 1.36
CA SER A 124 -14.29 -16.75 0.27
C SER A 124 -12.89 -16.35 -0.14
N LEU A 125 -11.87 -16.66 0.67
CA LEU A 125 -10.48 -16.29 0.38
C LEU A 125 -9.93 -17.12 -0.78
N ILE A 126 -9.43 -16.44 -1.81
CA ILE A 126 -8.72 -17.09 -2.91
C ILE A 126 -7.29 -17.34 -2.46
N VAL A 127 -6.84 -18.58 -2.50
CA VAL A 127 -5.47 -18.96 -2.10
C VAL A 127 -4.76 -19.62 -3.27
N SER A 128 -3.51 -19.23 -3.48
CA SER A 128 -2.60 -19.88 -4.42
C SER A 128 -1.28 -20.20 -3.73
N GLN A 129 -0.73 -21.36 -4.02
CA GLN A 129 0.58 -21.81 -3.53
C GLN A 129 1.48 -22.09 -4.75
N PRO A 130 2.18 -21.07 -5.27
CA PRO A 130 2.99 -21.19 -6.47
C PRO A 130 4.26 -22.03 -6.21
N ASP A 131 4.76 -22.66 -7.26
CA ASP A 131 5.98 -23.48 -7.20
C ASP A 131 7.26 -22.64 -7.34
N ASN A 132 7.15 -21.48 -7.99
CA ASN A 132 8.28 -20.56 -8.23
C ASN A 132 7.81 -19.10 -8.32
N GLY A 133 8.77 -18.17 -8.40
CA GLY A 133 8.50 -16.74 -8.42
C GLY A 133 7.75 -16.29 -9.67
N GLU A 134 8.10 -16.82 -10.83
CA GLU A 134 7.45 -16.49 -12.11
C GLU A 134 5.97 -16.89 -12.09
N GLN A 135 5.66 -18.08 -11.60
CA GLN A 135 4.29 -18.55 -11.45
C GLN A 135 3.50 -17.67 -10.49
N ALA A 136 4.11 -17.27 -9.37
CA ALA A 136 3.46 -16.37 -8.41
C ALA A 136 3.09 -15.03 -9.05
N LEU A 137 3.99 -14.43 -9.81
CA LEU A 137 3.77 -13.16 -10.48
C LEU A 137 2.74 -13.26 -11.60
N GLU A 138 2.74 -14.34 -12.38
CA GLU A 138 1.73 -14.59 -13.41
C GLU A 138 0.34 -14.75 -12.80
N ILE A 139 0.20 -15.52 -11.72
CA ILE A 139 -1.07 -15.69 -11.00
C ILE A 139 -1.55 -14.33 -10.46
N ALA A 140 -0.67 -13.57 -9.83
CA ALA A 140 -1.00 -12.24 -9.32
C ALA A 140 -1.48 -11.31 -10.45
N ASP A 141 -0.77 -11.28 -11.57
CA ASP A 141 -1.13 -10.47 -12.73
C ASP A 141 -2.52 -10.83 -13.28
N MET A 142 -2.79 -12.12 -13.45
CA MET A 142 -4.10 -12.58 -13.94
C MET A 142 -5.24 -12.21 -12.98
N LEU A 143 -5.03 -12.36 -11.67
CA LEU A 143 -6.01 -12.00 -10.66
C LEU A 143 -6.26 -10.49 -10.61
N ILE A 144 -5.21 -9.68 -10.70
CA ILE A 144 -5.29 -8.21 -10.72
C ILE A 144 -6.03 -7.74 -11.98
N ARG A 145 -5.75 -8.32 -13.13
CA ARG A 145 -6.38 -7.97 -14.40
C ARG A 145 -7.87 -8.27 -14.43
N SER A 146 -8.35 -9.17 -13.60
CA SER A 146 -9.81 -9.44 -13.48
C SER A 146 -10.60 -8.23 -13.02
N GLY A 147 -9.95 -7.27 -12.33
CA GLY A 147 -10.60 -6.11 -11.74
C GLY A 147 -11.54 -6.43 -10.57
N ALA A 148 -11.58 -7.69 -10.12
CA ALA A 148 -12.53 -8.16 -9.11
C ALA A 148 -11.94 -8.18 -7.68
N LEU A 149 -10.65 -7.94 -7.53
CA LEU A 149 -9.96 -7.99 -6.24
C LEU A 149 -9.81 -6.61 -5.61
N ASP A 150 -10.00 -6.55 -4.30
CA ASP A 150 -9.74 -5.35 -3.49
C ASP A 150 -8.36 -5.40 -2.82
N VAL A 151 -7.88 -6.60 -2.51
CA VAL A 151 -6.55 -6.82 -1.94
C VAL A 151 -5.95 -8.14 -2.41
N ILE A 152 -4.67 -8.10 -2.67
CA ILE A 152 -3.82 -9.27 -2.91
C ILE A 152 -2.66 -9.24 -1.93
N VAL A 153 -2.40 -10.36 -1.26
CA VAL A 153 -1.23 -10.55 -0.40
C VAL A 153 -0.29 -11.53 -1.07
N ILE A 154 0.98 -11.22 -1.08
CA ILE A 154 2.07 -12.15 -1.46
C ILE A 154 2.94 -12.35 -0.21
N ASP A 155 2.91 -13.53 0.33
CA ASP A 155 3.64 -13.86 1.56
C ASP A 155 4.49 -15.13 1.35
N SER A 156 5.77 -15.04 1.32
CA SER A 156 6.55 -13.80 1.39
C SER A 156 7.34 -13.64 0.08
N VAL A 157 7.69 -12.41 -0.25
CA VAL A 157 8.52 -12.11 -1.45
C VAL A 157 9.88 -12.81 -1.37
N ALA A 158 10.45 -12.94 -0.16
CA ALA A 158 11.72 -13.66 0.07
C ALA A 158 11.66 -15.16 -0.28
N ALA A 159 10.47 -15.77 -0.30
CA ALA A 159 10.27 -17.17 -0.67
C ALA A 159 10.04 -17.38 -2.19
N LEU A 160 10.01 -16.29 -2.97
CA LEU A 160 9.87 -16.35 -4.42
C LEU A 160 11.22 -16.73 -5.05
N VAL A 161 11.39 -18.01 -5.33
CA VAL A 161 12.59 -18.53 -5.97
C VAL A 161 12.37 -18.57 -7.50
N PRO A 162 13.31 -18.05 -8.30
CA PRO A 162 13.24 -18.15 -9.75
C PRO A 162 13.19 -19.60 -10.23
N LYS A 163 12.42 -19.86 -11.26
CA LYS A 163 12.30 -21.21 -11.85
C LYS A 163 13.65 -21.78 -12.26
N ALA A 164 14.52 -20.94 -12.81
CA ALA A 164 15.87 -21.33 -13.21
C ALA A 164 16.73 -21.85 -12.06
N GLU A 165 16.53 -21.33 -10.83
CA GLU A 165 17.24 -21.83 -9.64
C GLU A 165 16.71 -23.19 -9.15
N ILE A 166 15.42 -23.47 -9.39
CA ILE A 166 14.80 -24.76 -9.01
C ILE A 166 15.21 -25.86 -10.00
N GLU A 167 15.28 -25.54 -11.28
CA GLU A 167 15.58 -26.48 -12.37
C GLU A 167 17.10 -26.59 -12.69
N GLY A 168 17.89 -25.64 -12.17
CA GLY A 168 19.35 -25.62 -12.37
C GLY A 168 20.08 -26.76 -11.65
N GLU A 169 21.12 -27.29 -12.25
CA GLU A 169 22.05 -28.19 -11.57
C GLU A 169 22.89 -27.41 -10.56
N MET A 170 23.25 -28.07 -9.44
CA MET A 170 24.16 -27.47 -8.45
C MET A 170 25.50 -27.11 -9.12
N GLY A 171 25.71 -25.80 -9.37
CA GLY A 171 26.92 -25.29 -9.99
C GLY A 171 26.69 -24.35 -11.17
N ASP A 172 25.49 -24.18 -11.65
CA ASP A 172 25.13 -23.14 -12.60
C ASP A 172 25.04 -21.79 -11.89
N SER A 173 26.04 -20.95 -12.14
CA SER A 173 26.11 -19.56 -11.65
C SER A 173 25.49 -18.59 -12.63
#